data_f4549e68f0c43d550cb0fc4508956380
#
_entry.id   f4549e68f0c43d550cb0fc4508956380
#
_cell.length_a   1.000
_cell.length_b   1.000
_cell.length_c   1.000
_cell.angle_alpha   90.00
_cell.angle_beta   90.00
_cell.angle_gamma   90.00
#
_symmetry.space_group_name_H-M   'P 1'
#
loop_
_entity.id
_entity.type
_entity.pdbx_description
1 polymer ?
#
loop_
_entity_poly.entity_id
_entity_poly.type
_entity_poly.pdbx_seq_one_letter_code
_entity_poly.pdbx_strand_id
1 'polypeptide(L)'
;KKCRWLKDDLGLNEVINYKTENVAERLRQGCPNGVDIYFDNVGGEILDTALGQIAHGARIVLCGATSQYEGDANWYGPSNYFNLVYKEATMQGFYIFSYADRFKEAHRRLGELIANGNLVYNEDVLEGIEQLPAGLMRVLSGENFGTQLVSLS
;
A
#
# COMPACT_ATOMS: atom_id res chain seq x y z
N LYS A 1 -16.49 -2.33 3.16
CA LYS A 1 -16.07 -2.48 4.55
C LYS A 1 -14.69 -1.82 4.76
N LYS A 2 -13.60 -2.24 4.06
CA LYS A 2 -12.24 -1.70 4.21
C LYS A 2 -12.18 -0.18 4.06
N CYS A 3 -12.73 0.38 2.99
CA CYS A 3 -12.70 1.84 2.75
C CYS A 3 -13.38 2.63 3.86
N ARG A 4 -14.48 2.13 4.41
CA ARG A 4 -15.17 2.78 5.53
C ARG A 4 -14.28 2.80 6.77
N TRP A 5 -13.69 1.67 7.12
CA TRP A 5 -12.76 1.57 8.25
C TRP A 5 -11.55 2.50 8.10
N LEU A 6 -10.93 2.54 6.90
CA LEU A 6 -9.83 3.46 6.62
C LEU A 6 -10.23 4.93 6.81
N LYS A 7 -11.46 5.30 6.45
CA LYS A 7 -11.95 6.68 6.55
C LYS A 7 -12.41 7.02 7.96
N ASP A 8 -13.25 6.18 8.54
CA ASP A 8 -14.00 6.49 9.77
C ASP A 8 -13.19 6.17 11.03
N ASP A 9 -12.46 5.02 11.03
CA ASP A 9 -11.72 4.55 12.19
C ASP A 9 -10.25 4.99 12.17
N LEU A 10 -9.61 5.05 11.00
CA LEU A 10 -8.23 5.53 10.87
C LEU A 10 -8.13 7.02 10.54
N GLY A 11 -9.22 7.69 10.22
CA GLY A 11 -9.25 9.11 9.96
C GLY A 11 -8.51 9.56 8.71
N LEU A 12 -8.36 8.69 7.68
CA LEU A 12 -7.73 9.08 6.43
C LEU A 12 -8.57 10.13 5.71
N ASN A 13 -7.93 11.17 5.20
CA ASN A 13 -8.59 12.27 4.51
C ASN A 13 -9.40 11.80 3.28
N GLU A 14 -8.77 10.96 2.44
CA GLU A 14 -9.40 10.38 1.27
C GLU A 14 -9.08 8.89 1.15
N VAL A 15 -10.06 8.12 0.69
CA VAL A 15 -9.94 6.69 0.43
C VAL A 15 -10.59 6.39 -0.91
N ILE A 16 -9.86 5.70 -1.78
CA ILE A 16 -10.32 5.37 -3.13
C ILE A 16 -10.58 3.86 -3.22
N ASN A 17 -11.79 3.47 -3.58
CA ASN A 17 -12.08 2.08 -3.90
C ASN A 17 -11.73 1.81 -5.37
N TYR A 18 -10.50 1.39 -5.62
CA TYR A 18 -10.02 1.13 -6.98
C TYR A 18 -10.82 0.08 -7.78
N LYS A 19 -11.66 -0.71 -7.11
CA LYS A 19 -12.54 -1.70 -7.78
C LYS A 19 -13.80 -1.08 -8.38
N THR A 20 -14.22 0.08 -7.90
CA THR A 20 -15.52 0.69 -8.26
C THR A 20 -15.43 2.17 -8.64
N GLU A 21 -14.32 2.82 -8.33
CA GLU A 21 -14.11 4.25 -8.60
C GLU A 21 -13.00 4.46 -9.64
N ASN A 22 -13.08 5.56 -10.38
CA ASN A 22 -12.01 5.98 -11.25
C ASN A 22 -10.87 6.58 -10.42
N VAL A 23 -9.77 5.83 -10.29
CA VAL A 23 -8.63 6.22 -9.44
C VAL A 23 -8.02 7.54 -9.88
N ALA A 24 -7.87 7.76 -11.20
CA ALA A 24 -7.26 8.99 -11.73
C ALA A 24 -8.09 10.23 -11.41
N GLU A 25 -9.41 10.13 -11.52
CA GLU A 25 -10.32 11.22 -11.21
C GLU A 25 -10.34 11.53 -9.71
N ARG A 26 -10.46 10.48 -8.88
CA ARG A 26 -10.48 10.61 -7.43
C ARG A 26 -9.16 11.17 -6.88
N LEU A 27 -8.05 10.72 -7.43
CA LEU A 27 -6.72 11.21 -7.05
C LEU A 27 -6.57 12.70 -7.39
N ARG A 28 -7.05 13.14 -8.57
CA ARG A 28 -7.04 14.55 -8.97
C ARG A 28 -7.90 15.42 -8.04
N GLN A 29 -9.04 14.90 -7.58
CA GLN A 29 -9.90 15.60 -6.65
C GLN A 29 -9.27 15.72 -5.26
N GLY A 30 -8.67 14.63 -4.75
CA GLY A 30 -8.02 14.59 -3.44
C GLY A 30 -6.68 15.30 -3.38
N CYS A 31 -5.95 15.34 -4.51
CA CYS A 31 -4.61 15.96 -4.62
C CYS A 31 -4.59 17.01 -5.75
N PRO A 32 -5.27 18.14 -5.62
CA PRO A 32 -5.41 19.13 -6.69
C PRO A 32 -4.07 19.76 -7.14
N ASN A 33 -3.06 19.74 -6.27
CA ASN A 33 -1.70 20.21 -6.56
C ASN A 33 -0.73 19.10 -6.99
N GLY A 34 -1.25 17.87 -7.14
CA GLY A 34 -0.47 16.68 -7.41
C GLY A 34 -0.04 15.94 -6.13
N VAL A 35 0.52 14.75 -6.33
CA VAL A 35 0.96 13.85 -5.25
C VAL A 35 2.43 14.14 -4.93
N ASP A 36 2.72 14.57 -3.70
CA ASP A 36 4.08 14.87 -3.24
C ASP A 36 4.87 13.63 -2.86
N ILE A 37 4.18 12.67 -2.20
CA ILE A 37 4.79 11.41 -1.77
C ILE A 37 3.87 10.26 -2.14
N TYR A 38 4.40 9.27 -2.84
CA TYR A 38 3.69 8.03 -3.16
C TYR A 38 4.50 6.83 -2.69
N PHE A 39 3.89 6.02 -1.82
CA PHE A 39 4.47 4.76 -1.35
C PHE A 39 3.74 3.61 -2.04
N ASP A 40 4.42 2.90 -2.92
CA ASP A 40 3.84 1.90 -3.81
C ASP A 40 4.11 0.47 -3.35
N ASN A 41 3.02 -0.28 -3.11
CA ASN A 41 3.05 -1.73 -2.92
C ASN A 41 2.39 -2.49 -4.08
N VAL A 42 1.79 -1.79 -5.05
CA VAL A 42 0.87 -2.36 -6.03
C VAL A 42 1.49 -2.46 -7.42
N GLY A 43 2.16 -1.41 -7.87
CA GLY A 43 2.69 -1.32 -9.23
C GLY A 43 1.60 -1.20 -10.30
N GLY A 44 1.93 -1.58 -11.53
CA GLY A 44 0.99 -1.67 -12.64
C GLY A 44 0.23 -0.37 -12.94
N GLU A 45 -1.04 -0.48 -13.30
CA GLU A 45 -1.89 0.66 -13.67
C GLU A 45 -2.06 1.69 -12.55
N ILE A 46 -1.98 1.27 -11.29
CA ILE A 46 -2.06 2.18 -10.15
C ILE A 46 -0.83 3.08 -10.08
N LEU A 47 0.37 2.50 -10.30
CA LEU A 47 1.60 3.27 -10.39
C LEU A 47 1.55 4.25 -11.57
N ASP A 48 1.13 3.81 -12.76
CA ASP A 48 0.95 4.69 -13.92
C ASP A 48 0.02 5.86 -13.62
N THR A 49 -1.10 5.55 -12.97
CA THR A 49 -2.08 6.58 -12.57
C THR A 49 -1.47 7.59 -11.60
N ALA A 50 -0.73 7.13 -10.61
CA ALA A 50 -0.06 8.00 -9.64
C ALA A 50 1.00 8.88 -10.33
N LEU A 51 1.88 8.28 -11.17
CA LEU A 51 2.91 9.01 -11.93
C LEU A 51 2.32 10.06 -12.87
N GLY A 52 1.09 9.85 -13.36
CA GLY A 52 0.37 10.84 -14.17
C GLY A 52 -0.04 12.10 -13.40
N GLN A 53 0.02 12.07 -12.06
CA GLN A 53 -0.51 13.12 -11.19
C GLN A 53 0.46 13.55 -10.08
N ILE A 54 1.75 13.30 -10.23
CA ILE A 54 2.77 13.72 -9.27
C ILE A 54 2.98 15.24 -9.28
N ALA A 55 3.26 15.78 -8.10
CA ALA A 55 3.66 17.16 -7.92
C ALA A 55 5.12 17.37 -8.39
N HIS A 56 5.53 18.64 -8.53
CA HIS A 56 6.93 18.98 -8.78
C HIS A 56 7.79 18.58 -7.54
N GLY A 57 8.92 17.93 -7.78
CA GLY A 57 9.80 17.45 -6.71
C GLY A 57 9.26 16.24 -5.94
N ALA A 58 8.24 15.55 -6.46
CA ALA A 58 7.62 14.40 -5.79
C ALA A 58 8.61 13.27 -5.52
N ARG A 59 8.31 12.46 -4.51
CA ARG A 59 9.08 11.27 -4.15
C ARG A 59 8.22 10.02 -4.21
N ILE A 60 8.62 9.08 -5.04
CA ILE A 60 7.96 7.80 -5.23
C ILE A 60 8.83 6.70 -4.63
N VAL A 61 8.30 5.93 -3.70
CA VAL A 61 8.96 4.81 -3.04
C VAL A 61 8.34 3.50 -3.51
N LEU A 62 9.11 2.71 -4.24
CA LEU A 62 8.67 1.41 -4.75
C LEU A 62 9.01 0.32 -3.73
N CYS A 63 8.01 -0.22 -3.04
CA CYS A 63 8.14 -1.29 -2.05
C CYS A 63 7.70 -2.66 -2.60
N GLY A 64 6.74 -2.69 -3.51
CA GLY A 64 6.23 -3.92 -4.10
C GLY A 64 5.46 -3.69 -5.39
N ALA A 65 5.03 -4.79 -6.01
CA ALA A 65 4.26 -4.80 -7.25
C ALA A 65 3.19 -5.91 -7.20
N THR A 66 2.36 -5.91 -6.16
CA THR A 66 1.44 -7.03 -5.87
C THR A 66 0.46 -7.32 -7.01
N SER A 67 0.13 -6.32 -7.83
CA SER A 67 -0.71 -6.51 -9.02
C SER A 67 -0.05 -7.36 -10.11
N GLN A 68 1.25 -7.60 -10.02
CA GLN A 68 2.03 -8.31 -11.02
C GLN A 68 2.57 -9.67 -10.51
N TYR A 69 2.22 -10.08 -9.27
CA TYR A 69 2.71 -11.35 -8.71
C TYR A 69 1.90 -12.56 -9.17
N GLU A 70 0.69 -12.37 -9.67
CA GLU A 70 -0.18 -13.45 -10.16
C GLU A 70 -0.27 -13.43 -11.69
N GLY A 71 -0.24 -14.62 -12.29
CA GLY A 71 -0.46 -14.84 -13.73
C GLY A 71 0.81 -15.00 -14.56
N ASP A 72 0.61 -15.19 -15.87
CA ASP A 72 1.67 -15.17 -16.88
C ASP A 72 2.18 -13.73 -17.00
N ALA A 73 3.11 -13.41 -16.13
CA ALA A 73 3.48 -12.05 -15.82
C ALA A 73 4.15 -11.36 -17.01
N ASN A 74 3.36 -10.67 -17.80
CA ASN A 74 3.86 -9.55 -18.57
C ASN A 74 4.21 -8.42 -17.58
N TRP A 75 5.34 -8.57 -16.91
CA TRP A 75 5.90 -7.48 -16.12
C TRP A 75 6.10 -6.29 -17.03
N TYR A 76 5.38 -5.23 -16.80
CA TYR A 76 5.61 -4.00 -17.53
C TYR A 76 6.05 -2.87 -16.59
N GLY A 77 6.95 -2.04 -17.06
CA GLY A 77 7.31 -0.81 -16.38
C GLY A 77 6.27 0.28 -16.65
N PRO A 78 6.25 1.36 -15.86
CA PRO A 78 5.34 2.45 -16.07
C PRO A 78 5.54 3.10 -17.45
N SER A 79 4.45 3.25 -18.19
CA SER A 79 4.47 3.81 -19.55
C SER A 79 4.77 5.31 -19.55
N ASN A 80 4.53 5.98 -18.46
CA ASN A 80 4.61 7.42 -18.28
C ASN A 80 5.74 7.88 -17.35
N TYR A 81 6.76 7.03 -17.13
CA TYR A 81 7.90 7.35 -16.26
C TYR A 81 8.59 8.69 -16.62
N PHE A 82 8.44 9.17 -17.86
CA PHE A 82 9.02 10.45 -18.29
C PHE A 82 8.43 11.66 -17.54
N ASN A 83 7.30 11.49 -16.86
CA ASN A 83 6.78 12.51 -15.93
C ASN A 83 7.76 12.82 -14.80
N LEU A 84 8.63 11.87 -14.42
CA LEU A 84 9.71 12.14 -13.45
C LEU A 84 10.63 13.27 -13.91
N VAL A 85 10.92 13.34 -15.21
CA VAL A 85 11.75 14.41 -15.79
C VAL A 85 11.02 15.74 -15.75
N TYR A 86 9.77 15.78 -16.23
CA TYR A 86 8.99 17.03 -16.26
C TYR A 86 8.69 17.60 -14.87
N LYS A 87 8.63 16.72 -13.87
CA LYS A 87 8.31 17.09 -12.48
C LYS A 87 9.53 17.15 -11.57
N GLU A 88 10.75 16.92 -12.10
CA GLU A 88 11.98 16.81 -11.32
C GLU A 88 11.83 15.88 -10.10
N ALA A 89 11.04 14.82 -10.28
CA ALA A 89 10.67 13.88 -9.22
C ALA A 89 11.69 12.74 -9.08
N THR A 90 11.71 12.10 -7.93
CA THR A 90 12.56 10.95 -7.63
C THR A 90 11.72 9.70 -7.46
N MET A 91 12.11 8.61 -8.11
CA MET A 91 11.55 7.27 -7.90
C MET A 91 12.64 6.32 -7.42
N GLN A 92 12.45 5.69 -6.27
CA GLN A 92 13.46 4.86 -5.61
C GLN A 92 12.85 3.56 -5.07
N GLY A 93 13.58 2.46 -5.28
CA GLY A 93 13.26 1.17 -4.67
C GLY A 93 13.50 1.20 -3.15
N PHE A 94 12.62 0.53 -2.39
CA PHE A 94 12.73 0.32 -0.97
C PHE A 94 12.73 -1.17 -0.67
N TYR A 95 13.82 -1.66 -0.06
CA TYR A 95 13.94 -3.05 0.36
C TYR A 95 14.13 -3.10 1.88
N ILE A 96 13.12 -3.62 2.57
CA ILE A 96 13.04 -3.56 4.05
C ILE A 96 14.28 -4.14 4.75
N PHE A 97 14.86 -5.23 4.23
CA PHE A 97 16.01 -5.89 4.85
C PHE A 97 17.31 -5.08 4.76
N SER A 98 17.39 -4.06 3.91
CA SER A 98 18.49 -3.10 3.92
C SER A 98 18.52 -2.24 5.18
N TYR A 99 17.48 -2.30 6.01
CA TYR A 99 17.31 -1.55 7.27
C TYR A 99 17.25 -2.48 8.49
N ALA A 100 17.77 -3.71 8.38
CA ALA A 100 17.69 -4.71 9.44
C ALA A 100 18.30 -4.27 10.76
N ASP A 101 19.36 -3.48 10.70
CA ASP A 101 20.01 -2.84 11.86
C ASP A 101 19.08 -1.90 12.65
N ARG A 102 18.05 -1.36 12.00
CA ARG A 102 17.04 -0.46 12.58
C ARG A 102 15.76 -1.14 13.04
N PHE A 103 15.63 -2.44 12.88
CA PHE A 103 14.38 -3.16 13.24
C PHE A 103 14.05 -3.03 14.72
N LYS A 104 15.05 -3.08 15.59
CA LYS A 104 14.83 -2.91 17.03
C LYS A 104 14.23 -1.54 17.38
N GLU A 105 14.74 -0.48 16.76
CA GLU A 105 14.20 0.87 16.90
C GLU A 105 12.77 0.96 16.36
N ALA A 106 12.54 0.42 15.16
CA ALA A 106 11.23 0.43 14.52
C ALA A 106 10.17 -0.29 15.37
N HIS A 107 10.47 -1.50 15.87
CA HIS A 107 9.56 -2.25 16.75
C HIS A 107 9.23 -1.48 18.02
N ARG A 108 10.23 -0.87 18.67
CA ARG A 108 9.99 -0.05 19.86
C ARG A 108 9.03 1.11 19.56
N ARG A 109 9.29 1.87 18.49
CA ARG A 109 8.44 3.01 18.10
C ARG A 109 7.02 2.60 17.73
N LEU A 110 6.85 1.51 16.97
CA LEU A 110 5.54 0.96 16.64
C LEU A 110 4.78 0.54 17.90
N GLY A 111 5.45 -0.14 18.84
CA GLY A 111 4.85 -0.52 20.12
C GLY A 111 4.39 0.69 20.94
N GLU A 112 5.17 1.77 20.97
CA GLU A 112 4.78 3.03 21.64
C GLU A 112 3.57 3.69 20.98
N LEU A 113 3.53 3.70 19.63
CA LEU A 113 2.38 4.25 18.90
C LEU A 113 1.10 3.47 19.16
N ILE A 114 1.18 2.14 19.21
CA ILE A 114 0.05 1.26 19.55
C ILE A 114 -0.40 1.52 21.00
N ALA A 115 0.54 1.52 21.96
CA ALA A 115 0.22 1.70 23.37
C ALA A 115 -0.43 3.06 23.66
N ASN A 116 -0.09 4.09 22.89
CA ASN A 116 -0.64 5.45 23.04
C ASN A 116 -1.90 5.67 22.16
N GLY A 117 -2.39 4.65 21.45
CA GLY A 117 -3.55 4.75 20.56
C GLY A 117 -3.31 5.58 19.28
N ASN A 118 -2.05 5.91 18.96
CA ASN A 118 -1.68 6.67 17.76
C ASN A 118 -1.50 5.80 16.52
N LEU A 119 -1.52 4.48 16.68
CA LEU A 119 -1.51 3.50 15.60
C LEU A 119 -2.60 2.47 15.87
N VAL A 120 -3.57 2.44 14.99
CA VAL A 120 -4.66 1.45 15.00
C VAL A 120 -4.35 0.37 13.98
N TYR A 121 -4.50 -0.88 14.37
CA TYR A 121 -4.33 -2.03 13.49
C TYR A 121 -5.53 -2.99 13.63
N ASN A 122 -5.68 -3.88 12.67
CA ASN A 122 -6.70 -4.92 12.72
C ASN A 122 -6.08 -6.27 12.35
N GLU A 123 -6.45 -7.29 13.08
CA GLU A 123 -6.05 -8.67 12.86
C GLU A 123 -7.27 -9.50 12.45
N ASP A 124 -7.10 -10.32 11.41
CA ASP A 124 -8.10 -11.28 10.93
C ASP A 124 -7.55 -12.67 11.23
N VAL A 125 -8.01 -13.28 12.35
CA VAL A 125 -7.44 -14.52 12.89
C VAL A 125 -8.31 -15.71 12.49
N LEU A 126 -7.70 -16.74 11.91
CA LEU A 126 -8.28 -18.06 11.71
C LEU A 126 -7.69 -19.03 12.77
N GLU A 127 -8.47 -20.00 13.18
CA GLU A 127 -8.07 -20.95 14.22
C GLU A 127 -7.73 -22.33 13.62
N GLY A 128 -6.56 -22.86 14.00
CA GLY A 128 -6.06 -24.18 13.61
C GLY A 128 -5.13 -24.15 12.39
N ILE A 129 -4.09 -25.01 12.44
CA ILE A 129 -3.05 -25.09 11.39
C ILE A 129 -3.62 -25.43 10.00
N GLU A 130 -4.72 -26.18 9.95
CA GLU A 130 -5.41 -26.54 8.72
C GLU A 130 -5.98 -25.34 7.96
N GLN A 131 -6.10 -24.18 8.62
CA GLN A 131 -6.57 -22.94 8.01
C GLN A 131 -5.48 -22.17 7.24
N LEU A 132 -4.22 -22.60 7.30
CA LEU A 132 -3.13 -21.91 6.58
C LEU A 132 -3.40 -21.73 5.08
N PRO A 133 -3.86 -22.76 4.32
CA PRO A 133 -4.18 -22.59 2.91
C PRO A 133 -5.33 -21.60 2.69
N ALA A 134 -6.38 -21.69 3.52
CA ALA A 134 -7.52 -20.78 3.43
C ALA A 134 -7.12 -19.34 3.76
N GLY A 135 -6.28 -19.13 4.77
CA GLY A 135 -5.72 -17.83 5.13
C GLY A 135 -4.94 -17.20 3.97
N LEU A 136 -4.09 -17.98 3.31
CA LEU A 136 -3.34 -17.53 2.13
C LEU A 136 -4.29 -17.12 0.99
N MET A 137 -5.27 -17.94 0.67
CA MET A 137 -6.25 -17.62 -0.38
C MET A 137 -7.02 -16.35 -0.09
N ARG A 138 -7.39 -16.10 1.17
CA ARG A 138 -8.05 -14.86 1.59
C ARG A 138 -7.17 -13.62 1.40
N VAL A 139 -5.86 -13.74 1.62
CA VAL A 139 -4.91 -12.64 1.33
C VAL A 139 -4.86 -12.36 -0.16
N LEU A 140 -4.71 -13.40 -0.99
CA LEU A 140 -4.61 -13.28 -2.45
C LEU A 140 -5.89 -12.70 -3.05
N SER A 141 -7.07 -13.16 -2.61
CA SER A 141 -8.37 -12.61 -3.06
C SER A 141 -8.72 -11.23 -2.46
N GLY A 142 -7.94 -10.78 -1.45
CA GLY A 142 -8.21 -9.53 -0.73
C GLY A 142 -9.44 -9.59 0.17
N GLU A 143 -9.88 -10.77 0.60
CA GLU A 143 -11.03 -10.97 1.50
C GLU A 143 -10.70 -10.72 2.98
N ASN A 144 -9.42 -10.88 3.36
CA ASN A 144 -8.96 -10.59 4.72
C ASN A 144 -9.23 -9.15 5.13
N PHE A 145 -9.46 -8.93 6.42
CA PHE A 145 -9.68 -7.59 6.98
C PHE A 145 -8.60 -7.26 8.03
N GLY A 146 -7.56 -6.57 7.59
CA GLY A 146 -6.35 -6.33 8.37
C GLY A 146 -5.26 -7.38 8.08
N THR A 147 -4.40 -7.64 9.04
CA THR A 147 -3.36 -8.67 8.92
C THR A 147 -3.99 -10.05 9.09
N GLN A 148 -3.85 -10.92 8.08
CA GLN A 148 -4.30 -12.30 8.17
C GLN A 148 -3.34 -13.10 9.05
N LEU A 149 -3.86 -13.69 10.09
CA LEU A 149 -3.15 -14.58 11.01
C LEU A 149 -3.84 -15.95 11.07
N VAL A 150 -3.08 -16.96 11.49
CA VAL A 150 -3.61 -18.28 11.85
C VAL A 150 -3.06 -18.64 13.23
N SER A 151 -3.97 -18.79 14.19
CA SER A 151 -3.64 -19.28 15.52
C SER A 151 -3.37 -20.79 15.46
N LEU A 152 -2.30 -21.22 16.09
CA LEU A 152 -1.89 -22.66 16.14
C LEU A 152 -2.26 -23.33 17.47
N SER A 153 -2.94 -22.61 18.35
CA SER A 153 -3.37 -23.10 19.66
C SER A 153 -4.72 -23.77 19.59
#